data_8ee077ed0e9aded4e02c04348bddb803
#
_entry.id   8ee077ed0e9aded4e02c04348bddb803
#
_cell.length_a   1.000
_cell.length_b   1.000
_cell.length_c   1.000
_cell.angle_alpha   90.00
_cell.angle_beta   90.00
_cell.angle_gamma   90.00
#
_symmetry.space_group_name_H-M   'P 1'
#
loop_
_entity.id
_entity.type
_entity.pdbx_description
1 polymer ?
#
loop_
_entity_poly.entity_id
_entity_poly.type
_entity_poly.pdbx_seq_one_letter_code
_entity_poly.pdbx_strand_id
1 'polypeptide(L)'
;MTRYREALRWLYGLESRGIKLGLGRMAQAAELRGHPEREVRYIHVAGTNGKGSVATMVESVLRAAGYRTGQFASPHLQRYVERVRIAGRPISEREAARRIEELRADTRLPPLTFFEYTTLLAFEAF
;
A
#
# COMPACT_ATOMS: atom_id res chain seq x y z
N MET A 1 16.08 -7.95 16.62
CA MET A 1 15.12 -7.11 15.88
C MET A 1 14.26 -8.00 15.02
N THR A 2 12.95 -7.72 14.95
CA THR A 2 12.05 -8.53 14.13
C THR A 2 12.26 -8.22 12.65
N ARG A 3 11.91 -9.18 11.80
CA ARG A 3 11.92 -9.03 10.34
C ARG A 3 11.07 -7.83 9.89
N TYR A 4 9.91 -7.64 10.51
CA TYR A 4 9.03 -6.51 10.23
C TYR A 4 9.70 -5.17 10.54
N ARG A 5 10.34 -5.06 11.71
CA ARG A 5 11.03 -3.82 12.08
C ARG A 5 12.19 -3.49 11.15
N GLU A 6 12.92 -4.50 10.71
CA GLU A 6 14.00 -4.31 9.76
C GLU A 6 13.48 -3.83 8.41
N ALA A 7 12.39 -4.44 7.93
CA ALA A 7 11.76 -4.04 6.68
C ALA A 7 11.27 -2.58 6.76
N LEU A 8 10.61 -2.21 7.87
CA LEU A 8 10.15 -0.85 8.07
C LEU A 8 11.29 0.14 8.17
N ARG A 9 12.38 -0.23 8.83
CA ARG A 9 13.56 0.65 8.93
C ARG A 9 14.10 1.00 7.55
N TRP A 10 14.20 0.01 6.68
CA TRP A 10 14.61 0.24 5.31
C TRP A 10 13.63 1.16 4.58
N LEU A 11 12.34 0.84 4.67
CA LEU A 11 11.29 1.57 3.96
C LEU A 11 11.20 3.02 4.43
N TYR A 12 11.22 3.27 5.74
CA TYR A 12 11.22 4.63 6.29
C TYR A 12 12.49 5.40 5.95
N GLY A 13 13.60 4.71 5.77
CA GLY A 13 14.83 5.35 5.30
C GLY A 13 14.69 6.02 3.94
N LEU A 14 13.69 5.61 3.14
CA LEU A 14 13.43 6.22 1.83
C LEU A 14 12.71 7.57 1.93
N GLU A 15 12.20 7.94 3.10
CA GLU A 15 11.55 9.24 3.27
C GLU A 15 12.48 10.41 2.93
N SER A 16 13.79 10.22 3.05
CA SER A 16 14.78 11.21 2.64
C SER A 16 14.72 11.55 1.14
N ARG A 17 14.12 10.66 0.32
CA ARG A 17 13.88 10.93 -1.10
C ARG A 17 12.76 11.93 -1.31
N GLY A 18 11.93 12.18 -0.28
CA GLY A 18 10.84 13.13 -0.30
C GLY A 18 9.70 12.73 -1.23
N ILE A 19 8.91 13.74 -1.62
CA ILE A 19 7.82 13.58 -2.57
C ILE A 19 8.36 13.90 -3.96
N LYS A 20 8.19 12.98 -4.90
CA LYS A 20 8.54 13.19 -6.29
C LYS A 20 7.27 13.21 -7.13
N LEU A 21 7.14 14.23 -7.96
CA LEU A 21 5.97 14.41 -8.81
C LEU A 21 6.08 13.51 -10.05
N GLY A 22 4.90 13.15 -10.58
CA GLY A 22 4.79 12.36 -11.78
C GLY A 22 4.54 10.88 -11.51
N LEU A 23 4.03 10.19 -12.52
CA LEU A 23 3.64 8.79 -12.42
C LEU A 23 4.58 7.83 -13.16
N GLY A 24 5.65 8.35 -13.79
CA GLY A 24 6.53 7.55 -14.63
C GLY A 24 7.17 6.38 -13.90
N ARG A 25 7.72 6.63 -12.72
CA ARG A 25 8.37 5.57 -11.93
C ARG A 25 7.36 4.53 -11.48
N MET A 26 6.18 4.98 -11.04
CA MET A 26 5.14 4.07 -10.56
C MET A 26 4.57 3.23 -11.71
N ALA A 27 4.37 3.83 -12.87
CA ALA A 27 3.91 3.11 -14.05
C ALA A 27 4.93 2.04 -14.47
N GLN A 28 6.22 2.38 -14.46
CA GLN A 28 7.28 1.44 -14.78
C GLN A 28 7.32 0.29 -13.78
N ALA A 29 7.23 0.60 -12.49
CA ALA A 29 7.23 -0.41 -11.43
C ALA A 29 6.03 -1.34 -11.57
N ALA A 30 4.84 -0.80 -11.81
CA ALA A 30 3.63 -1.60 -12.01
C ALA A 30 3.79 -2.55 -13.19
N GLU A 31 4.33 -2.07 -14.31
CA GLU A 31 4.59 -2.90 -15.50
C GLU A 31 5.54 -4.04 -15.17
N LEU A 32 6.65 -3.75 -14.50
CA LEU A 32 7.65 -4.75 -14.11
C LEU A 32 7.08 -5.82 -13.16
N ARG A 33 6.09 -5.45 -12.36
CA ARG A 33 5.46 -6.36 -11.41
C ARG A 33 4.17 -7.00 -11.95
N GLY A 34 3.89 -6.88 -13.24
CA GLY A 34 2.77 -7.55 -13.88
C GLY A 34 1.43 -6.84 -13.73
N HIS A 35 1.42 -5.53 -13.54
CA HIS A 35 0.22 -4.70 -13.42
C HIS A 35 -0.75 -5.15 -12.32
N PRO A 36 -0.30 -5.24 -11.05
CA PRO A 36 -1.19 -5.65 -9.96
C PRO A 36 -2.39 -4.71 -9.78
N GLU A 37 -2.23 -3.44 -10.18
CA GLU A 37 -3.31 -2.45 -10.11
C GLU A 37 -4.50 -2.79 -11.01
N ARG A 38 -4.33 -3.67 -12.00
CA ARG A 38 -5.40 -4.04 -12.94
C ARG A 38 -6.24 -5.23 -12.47
N GLU A 39 -5.84 -5.86 -11.36
CA GLU A 39 -6.48 -7.09 -10.89
C GLU A 39 -7.79 -6.85 -10.13
N VAL A 40 -8.06 -5.61 -9.72
CA VAL A 40 -9.24 -5.27 -8.92
C VAL A 40 -9.89 -3.99 -9.41
N ARG A 41 -11.14 -3.79 -9.02
CA ARG A 41 -11.86 -2.54 -9.25
C ARG A 41 -11.62 -1.61 -8.08
N TYR A 42 -11.67 -0.29 -8.35
CA TYR A 42 -11.35 0.73 -7.35
C TYR A 42 -12.49 1.71 -7.16
N ILE A 43 -12.63 2.15 -5.90
CA ILE A 43 -13.39 3.34 -5.54
C ILE A 43 -12.38 4.30 -4.93
N HIS A 44 -12.16 5.43 -5.58
CA HIS A 44 -11.19 6.42 -5.13
C HIS A 44 -11.91 7.49 -4.30
N VAL A 45 -11.52 7.62 -3.03
CA VAL A 45 -12.06 8.63 -2.12
C VAL A 45 -11.00 9.69 -1.89
N ALA A 46 -11.28 10.91 -2.31
CA ALA A 46 -10.37 12.04 -2.18
C ALA A 46 -11.05 13.17 -1.42
N GLY A 47 -10.25 14.05 -0.81
CA GLY A 47 -10.75 15.19 -0.08
C GLY A 47 -9.85 15.59 1.06
N THR A 48 -10.13 16.75 1.66
CA THR A 48 -9.35 17.26 2.79
C THR A 48 -9.83 16.75 4.14
N ASN A 49 -11.14 16.52 4.27
CA ASN A 49 -11.74 16.07 5.53
C ASN A 49 -12.65 14.87 5.29
N GLY A 50 -12.65 13.93 6.22
CA GLY A 50 -13.59 12.81 6.24
C GLY A 50 -13.34 11.71 5.21
N LYS A 51 -12.29 11.80 4.40
CA LYS A 51 -12.03 10.79 3.36
C LYS A 51 -11.80 9.40 3.93
N GLY A 52 -11.09 9.30 5.05
CA GLY A 52 -10.85 8.02 5.72
C GLY A 52 -12.13 7.41 6.27
N SER A 53 -12.98 8.21 6.87
CA SER A 53 -14.28 7.77 7.39
C SER A 53 -15.20 7.29 6.28
N VAL A 54 -15.26 8.04 5.17
CA VAL A 54 -16.07 7.65 4.00
C VAL A 54 -15.56 6.34 3.41
N ALA A 55 -14.26 6.21 3.21
CA ALA A 55 -13.67 5.00 2.66
C ALA A 55 -13.97 3.77 3.55
N THR A 56 -13.86 3.94 4.87
CA THR A 56 -14.15 2.86 5.82
C THR A 56 -15.63 2.45 5.77
N MET A 57 -16.54 3.42 5.66
CA MET A 57 -17.97 3.13 5.55
C MET A 57 -18.28 2.40 4.24
N VAL A 58 -17.73 2.86 3.13
CA VAL A 58 -17.93 2.20 1.82
C VAL A 58 -17.40 0.77 1.86
N GLU A 59 -16.19 0.57 2.39
CA GLU A 59 -15.60 -0.78 2.54
C GLU A 59 -16.51 -1.69 3.37
N SER A 60 -17.01 -1.18 4.50
CA SER A 60 -17.86 -1.94 5.39
C SER A 60 -19.15 -2.40 4.72
N VAL A 61 -19.77 -1.52 3.92
CA VAL A 61 -20.99 -1.85 3.17
C VAL A 61 -20.69 -2.91 2.11
N LEU A 62 -19.63 -2.76 1.36
CA LEU A 62 -19.25 -3.72 0.33
C LEU A 62 -18.92 -5.09 0.91
N ARG A 63 -18.22 -5.12 2.03
CA ARG A 63 -17.89 -6.36 2.72
C ARG A 63 -19.15 -7.06 3.23
N ALA A 64 -20.07 -6.29 3.81
CA ALA A 64 -21.36 -6.83 4.26
C ALA A 64 -22.19 -7.37 3.10
N ALA A 65 -22.03 -6.82 1.90
CA ALA A 65 -22.70 -7.29 0.69
C ALA A 65 -22.03 -8.52 0.07
N GLY A 66 -20.95 -9.03 0.66
CA GLY A 66 -20.29 -10.26 0.21
C GLY A 66 -19.11 -10.06 -0.72
N TYR A 67 -18.68 -8.83 -0.96
CA TYR A 67 -17.50 -8.58 -1.78
C TYR A 67 -16.20 -8.79 -1.01
N ARG A 68 -15.17 -9.24 -1.72
CA ARG A 68 -13.81 -9.22 -1.20
C ARG A 68 -13.31 -7.79 -1.27
N THR A 69 -12.90 -7.25 -0.13
CA THR A 69 -12.51 -5.85 -0.04
C THR A 69 -11.05 -5.69 0.34
N GLY A 70 -10.44 -4.64 -0.19
CA GLY A 70 -9.17 -4.11 0.26
C GLY A 70 -9.32 -2.61 0.46
N GLN A 71 -8.59 -2.05 1.39
CA GLN A 71 -8.60 -0.62 1.65
C GLN A 71 -7.18 -0.12 1.81
N PHE A 72 -6.85 0.92 1.05
CA PHE A 72 -5.58 1.63 1.19
C PHE A 72 -5.85 3.03 1.75
N ALA A 73 -5.17 3.36 2.84
CA ALA A 73 -5.33 4.65 3.50
C ALA A 73 -3.96 5.23 3.87
N SER A 74 -3.87 6.56 3.86
CA SER A 74 -2.68 7.27 4.31
C SER A 74 -3.08 8.62 4.87
N PRO A 75 -2.35 9.10 5.88
CA PRO A 75 -1.31 8.40 6.63
C PRO A 75 -1.91 7.41 7.63
N HIS A 76 -1.06 6.53 8.20
CA HIS A 76 -1.50 5.68 9.30
C HIS A 76 -1.45 6.45 10.63
N LEU A 77 -2.27 6.03 11.61
CA LEU A 77 -2.31 6.68 12.92
C LEU A 77 -1.20 6.19 13.84
N GLN A 78 -1.00 4.89 13.94
CA GLN A 78 -0.05 4.28 14.86
C GLN A 78 0.86 3.25 14.21
N ARG A 79 0.29 2.38 13.36
CA ARG A 79 1.02 1.25 12.80
C ARG A 79 0.98 1.26 11.28
N TYR A 80 2.12 0.99 10.65
CA TYR A 80 2.24 0.94 9.20
C TYR A 80 1.20 0.01 8.54
N VAL A 81 0.95 -1.17 9.13
CA VAL A 81 0.02 -2.15 8.56
C VAL A 81 -1.41 -1.64 8.46
N GLU A 82 -1.76 -0.56 9.19
CA GLU A 82 -3.09 0.07 9.07
C GLU A 82 -3.35 0.65 7.69
N ARG A 83 -2.30 0.94 6.92
CA ARG A 83 -2.44 1.50 5.58
C ARG A 83 -3.04 0.53 4.58
N VAL A 84 -2.90 -0.78 4.84
CA VAL A 84 -3.36 -1.82 3.92
C VAL A 84 -4.24 -2.80 4.69
N ARG A 85 -5.54 -2.79 4.40
CA ARG A 85 -6.51 -3.66 5.04
C ARG A 85 -7.12 -4.60 4.02
N ILE A 86 -7.30 -5.84 4.41
CA ILE A 86 -7.98 -6.86 3.63
C ILE A 86 -9.16 -7.35 4.47
N ALA A 87 -10.36 -7.32 3.90
CA ALA A 87 -11.59 -7.71 4.59
C ALA A 87 -11.76 -6.98 5.95
N GLY A 88 -11.41 -5.69 5.97
CA GLY A 88 -11.57 -4.83 7.14
C GLY A 88 -10.48 -4.95 8.19
N ARG A 89 -9.44 -5.74 7.95
CA ARG A 89 -8.35 -5.95 8.91
C ARG A 89 -7.01 -5.55 8.32
N PRO A 90 -6.13 -4.92 9.11
CA PRO A 90 -4.77 -4.68 8.64
C PRO A 90 -4.08 -5.99 8.26
N ILE A 91 -3.24 -5.94 7.23
CA ILE A 91 -2.39 -7.09 6.93
C ILE A 91 -1.48 -7.36 8.12
N SER A 92 -1.04 -8.62 8.27
CA SER A 92 -0.15 -8.97 9.38
C SER A 92 1.23 -8.33 9.19
N GLU A 93 1.93 -8.17 10.30
CA GLU A 93 3.31 -7.69 10.26
C GLU A 93 4.20 -8.62 9.44
N ARG A 94 3.94 -9.92 9.53
CA ARG A 94 4.67 -10.94 8.76
C ARG A 94 4.45 -10.77 7.26
N GLU A 95 3.21 -10.54 6.85
CA GLU A 95 2.90 -10.31 5.43
C GLU A 95 3.52 -9.02 4.95
N ALA A 96 3.42 -7.94 5.72
CA ALA A 96 4.03 -6.67 5.37
C ALA A 96 5.54 -6.83 5.18
N ALA A 97 6.21 -7.50 6.11
CA ALA A 97 7.64 -7.75 6.02
C ALA A 97 8.01 -8.51 4.75
N ARG A 98 7.28 -9.57 4.46
CA ARG A 98 7.52 -10.39 3.26
C ARG A 98 7.39 -9.57 1.99
N ARG A 99 6.32 -8.78 1.90
CA ARG A 99 6.06 -7.97 0.71
C ARG A 99 7.09 -6.85 0.53
N ILE A 100 7.48 -6.19 1.62
CA ILE A 100 8.51 -5.15 1.57
C ILE A 100 9.83 -5.75 1.10
N GLU A 101 10.20 -6.90 1.65
CA GLU A 101 11.45 -7.56 1.28
C GLU A 101 11.47 -8.02 -0.18
N GLU A 102 10.35 -8.52 -0.68
CA GLU A 102 10.24 -8.90 -2.09
C GLU A 102 10.43 -7.70 -3.01
N LEU A 103 9.82 -6.57 -2.69
CA LEU A 103 9.98 -5.35 -3.47
C LEU A 103 11.41 -4.82 -3.39
N ARG A 104 11.99 -4.84 -2.19
CA ARG A 104 13.37 -4.41 -1.98
C ARG A 104 14.35 -5.25 -2.80
N ALA A 105 14.10 -6.54 -2.90
CA ALA A 105 14.96 -7.48 -3.62
C ALA A 105 14.83 -7.38 -5.14
N ASP A 106 13.78 -6.74 -5.63
CA ASP A 106 13.57 -6.60 -7.08
C ASP A 106 14.41 -5.46 -7.63
N THR A 107 15.60 -5.80 -8.11
CA THR A 107 16.58 -4.83 -8.60
C THR A 107 16.19 -4.17 -9.92
N ARG A 108 15.12 -4.65 -10.57
CA ARG A 108 14.61 -4.04 -11.81
C ARG A 108 13.83 -2.75 -11.55
N LEU A 109 13.32 -2.58 -10.32
CA LEU A 109 12.50 -1.43 -9.98
C LEU A 109 13.33 -0.14 -9.99
N PRO A 110 12.75 0.97 -10.50
CA PRO A 110 13.40 2.27 -10.37
C PRO A 110 13.45 2.70 -8.90
N PRO A 111 14.24 3.74 -8.55
CA PRO A 111 14.30 4.20 -7.16
C PRO A 111 12.97 4.85 -6.77
N LEU A 112 12.13 4.11 -6.05
CA LEU A 112 10.82 4.55 -5.61
C LEU A 112 10.91 5.26 -4.25
N THR A 113 9.94 6.15 -3.99
CA THR A 113 9.75 6.77 -2.69
C THR A 113 9.06 5.81 -1.73
N PHE A 114 9.04 6.17 -0.44
CA PHE A 114 8.28 5.44 0.58
C PHE A 114 6.83 5.23 0.15
N PHE A 115 6.17 6.30 -0.28
CA PHE A 115 4.75 6.24 -0.66
C PHE A 115 4.56 5.37 -1.90
N GLU A 116 5.44 5.46 -2.88
CA GLU A 116 5.35 4.66 -4.10
C GLU A 116 5.51 3.16 -3.80
N TYR A 117 6.47 2.79 -2.96
CA TYR A 117 6.60 1.39 -2.52
C TYR A 117 5.36 0.91 -1.78
N THR A 118 4.83 1.74 -0.89
CA THR A 118 3.65 1.38 -0.10
C THR A 118 2.42 1.20 -0.99
N THR A 119 2.25 2.06 -1.98
CA THR A 119 1.16 1.95 -2.96
C THR A 119 1.27 0.67 -3.76
N LEU A 120 2.45 0.35 -4.26
CA LEU A 120 2.69 -0.88 -5.02
C LEU A 120 2.41 -2.12 -4.16
N LEU A 121 2.88 -2.10 -2.91
CA LEU A 121 2.60 -3.17 -1.96
C LEU A 121 1.09 -3.37 -1.77
N ALA A 122 0.34 -2.30 -1.64
CA ALA A 122 -1.11 -2.37 -1.48
C ALA A 122 -1.77 -2.99 -2.70
N PHE A 123 -1.38 -2.58 -3.90
CA PHE A 123 -1.91 -3.19 -5.13
C PHE A 123 -1.63 -4.68 -5.18
N GLU A 124 -0.45 -5.10 -4.78
CA GLU A 124 -0.09 -6.52 -4.79
C GLU A 124 -0.82 -7.31 -3.70
N ALA A 125 -1.15 -6.67 -2.58
CA ALA A 125 -1.87 -7.31 -1.49
C ALA A 125 -3.35 -7.54 -1.82
N PHE A 126 -3.93 -6.67 -2.62
CA PHE A 126 -5.36 -6.76 -3.01
C PHE A 126 -5.62 -7.89 -4.05
#